data_1746f5acfe85f4b33e2ef286f3d6f841
#
_entry.id   1746f5acfe85f4b33e2ef286f3d6f841
#
_cell.length_a   1.000
_cell.length_b   1.000
_cell.length_c   1.000
_cell.angle_alpha   90.00
_cell.angle_beta   90.00
_cell.angle_gamma   90.00
#
_symmetry.space_group_name_H-M   'P 1'
#
loop_
_entity.id
_entity.type
_entity.pdbx_description
1 polymer ?
#
loop_
_entity_poly.entity_id
_entity_poly.type
_entity_poly.pdbx_seq_one_letter_code
_entity_poly.pdbx_strand_id
1 'polypeptide(L)'
;MQKFDDTKVLLKVEHLKQYFGGNNGIRAVDDVSFKVCKGEVLGIVGESGCGKTTTGRTIMKIYEATGGKVYFDGECISIGITELKERYKIARKNSDSTLANELKAQIEEGKRINKKYTSRNINKMQMIFQDPVASLNPRMTVREIIAEGLIIRNIKDKAYIDKKVYEVLEMVGLLPEHANRYPHEFSGGQRQRIGIARAIVLEPELIIADEPISALDVSIQAQVINLLNDLRQKMGLTIIFIAHDLSVVKYFSDRIAVMYAGKIVELADSDEIFENPLHPYTKSLLSAIPIPDPHFEKKRKRIIYTPENNSSEQHLKEVVPGHFVLV
;
A
#
# COMPACT_ATOMS: atom_id res chain seq x y z
N MET A 1 -0.67 24.54 1.09
CA MET A 1 0.22 23.43 1.47
C MET A 1 -0.14 22.96 2.87
N GLN A 2 -0.85 21.84 3.00
CA GLN A 2 -1.11 21.23 4.31
C GLN A 2 0.16 20.45 4.66
N LYS A 3 1.04 21.04 5.48
CA LYS A 3 2.15 20.27 6.07
C LYS A 3 1.51 19.24 7.00
N PHE A 4 1.65 17.98 6.65
CA PHE A 4 1.25 16.89 7.54
C PHE A 4 2.07 16.97 8.81
N ASP A 5 1.37 16.98 9.93
CA ASP A 5 1.95 17.11 11.27
C ASP A 5 2.55 15.73 11.66
N ASP A 6 3.85 15.65 11.80
CA ASP A 6 4.59 14.45 12.23
C ASP A 6 4.07 13.87 13.57
N THR A 7 3.27 14.64 14.33
CA THR A 7 2.62 14.16 15.55
C THR A 7 1.41 13.26 15.29
N LYS A 8 0.92 13.20 14.05
CA LYS A 8 -0.28 12.44 13.63
C LYS A 8 0.04 11.23 12.74
N VAL A 9 1.20 10.61 12.90
CA VAL A 9 1.59 9.43 12.13
C VAL A 9 0.67 8.27 12.47
N LEU A 10 -0.05 7.75 11.47
CA LEU A 10 -0.90 6.56 11.58
C LEU A 10 -0.13 5.29 11.28
N LEU A 11 0.65 5.29 10.19
CA LEU A 11 1.48 4.16 9.78
C LEU A 11 2.95 4.57 9.71
N LYS A 12 3.83 3.76 10.31
CA LYS A 12 5.28 3.91 10.19
C LYS A 12 5.88 2.57 9.77
N VAL A 13 6.63 2.59 8.70
CA VAL A 13 7.37 1.44 8.16
C VAL A 13 8.85 1.72 8.31
N GLU A 14 9.59 0.80 8.93
CA GLU A 14 11.02 0.92 9.20
C GLU A 14 11.76 -0.29 8.63
N HIS A 15 12.69 -0.03 7.71
CA HIS A 15 13.61 -1.02 7.13
C HIS A 15 12.92 -2.29 6.64
N LEU A 16 11.71 -2.15 6.05
CA LEU A 16 10.90 -3.27 5.60
C LEU A 16 11.62 -4.04 4.50
N LYS A 17 11.72 -5.35 4.70
CA LYS A 17 12.30 -6.27 3.72
C LYS A 17 11.35 -7.42 3.46
N GLN A 18 11.19 -7.79 2.20
CA GLN A 18 10.43 -8.97 1.79
C GLN A 18 11.17 -9.69 0.67
N TYR A 19 11.73 -10.85 1.02
CA TYR A 19 12.50 -11.71 0.12
C TYR A 19 11.79 -13.04 -0.09
N PHE A 20 11.76 -13.52 -1.32
CA PHE A 20 11.17 -14.79 -1.68
C PHE A 20 12.25 -15.74 -2.22
N GLY A 21 12.22 -17.03 -1.82
CA GLY A 21 13.12 -18.06 -2.37
C GLY A 21 14.47 -18.23 -1.67
N GLY A 22 14.64 -17.73 -0.45
CA GLY A 22 15.87 -17.91 0.36
C GLY A 22 17.08 -17.09 -0.13
N ASN A 23 18.31 -17.58 0.09
CA ASN A 23 19.56 -16.81 -0.10
C ASN A 23 19.82 -16.32 -1.55
N ASN A 24 19.25 -16.98 -2.56
CA ASN A 24 19.34 -16.58 -3.98
C ASN A 24 18.00 -16.05 -4.49
N GLY A 25 17.10 -15.66 -3.60
CA GLY A 25 15.75 -15.29 -3.92
C GLY A 25 15.59 -13.84 -4.40
N ILE A 26 14.36 -13.53 -4.83
CA ILE A 26 13.98 -12.19 -5.29
C ILE A 26 13.83 -11.28 -4.07
N ARG A 27 14.57 -10.18 -4.05
CA ARG A 27 14.42 -9.09 -3.07
C ARG A 27 13.32 -8.14 -3.56
N ALA A 28 12.07 -8.55 -3.34
CA ALA A 28 10.93 -7.78 -3.84
C ALA A 28 10.73 -6.44 -3.10
N VAL A 29 11.08 -6.37 -1.82
CA VAL A 29 11.15 -5.14 -1.01
C VAL A 29 12.49 -5.19 -0.27
N ASP A 30 13.31 -4.17 -0.43
CA ASP A 30 14.67 -4.14 0.09
C ASP A 30 14.95 -2.80 0.79
N ASP A 31 14.79 -2.81 2.12
CA ASP A 31 15.05 -1.67 3.01
C ASP A 31 14.14 -0.43 2.78
N VAL A 32 12.83 -0.67 2.75
CA VAL A 32 11.83 0.40 2.56
C VAL A 32 11.42 1.01 3.89
N SER A 33 11.54 2.34 3.99
CA SER A 33 11.14 3.14 5.17
C SER A 33 10.33 4.35 4.76
N PHE A 34 9.16 4.54 5.40
CA PHE A 34 8.31 5.73 5.22
C PHE A 34 7.28 5.86 6.36
N LYS A 35 6.65 7.04 6.42
CA LYS A 35 5.55 7.32 7.34
C LYS A 35 4.33 7.81 6.55
N VAL A 36 3.13 7.53 7.08
CA VAL A 36 1.86 8.06 6.56
C VAL A 36 1.07 8.66 7.71
N CYS A 37 0.65 9.92 7.55
CA CYS A 37 -0.12 10.64 8.56
C CYS A 37 -1.62 10.35 8.46
N LYS A 38 -2.38 10.59 9.54
CA LYS A 38 -3.85 10.43 9.53
C LYS A 38 -4.48 11.34 8.48
N GLY A 39 -5.34 10.78 7.65
CA GLY A 39 -6.03 11.49 6.56
C GLY A 39 -5.18 11.77 5.32
N GLU A 40 -3.92 11.32 5.28
CA GLU A 40 -3.04 11.47 4.12
C GLU A 40 -3.33 10.43 3.03
N VAL A 41 -3.11 10.81 1.78
CA VAL A 41 -2.98 9.88 0.65
C VAL A 41 -1.52 9.82 0.22
N LEU A 42 -0.86 8.71 0.49
CA LEU A 42 0.47 8.41 -0.03
C LEU A 42 0.37 7.59 -1.31
N GLY A 43 0.80 8.16 -2.43
CA GLY A 43 0.94 7.43 -3.70
C GLY A 43 2.22 6.60 -3.70
N ILE A 44 2.15 5.33 -4.12
CA ILE A 44 3.34 4.50 -4.37
C ILE A 44 3.36 4.16 -5.86
N VAL A 45 4.39 4.63 -6.58
CA VAL A 45 4.50 4.50 -8.03
C VAL A 45 5.81 3.83 -8.44
N GLY A 46 5.85 3.31 -9.65
CA GLY A 46 7.03 2.67 -10.26
C GLY A 46 6.62 1.62 -11.29
N GLU A 47 7.58 1.07 -12.01
CA GLU A 47 7.34 0.04 -13.02
C GLU A 47 6.73 -1.24 -12.44
N SER A 48 6.12 -2.07 -13.31
CA SER A 48 5.61 -3.38 -12.91
C SER A 48 6.75 -4.25 -12.35
N GLY A 49 6.48 -4.95 -11.25
CA GLY A 49 7.47 -5.80 -10.58
C GLY A 49 8.46 -5.10 -9.65
N CYS A 50 8.43 -3.75 -9.49
CA CYS A 50 9.34 -3.04 -8.60
C CYS A 50 9.07 -3.20 -7.10
N GLY A 51 8.03 -3.94 -6.69
CA GLY A 51 7.75 -4.27 -5.29
C GLY A 51 6.57 -3.55 -4.63
N LYS A 52 5.82 -2.68 -5.32
CA LYS A 52 4.68 -1.90 -4.77
C LYS A 52 3.62 -2.77 -4.09
N THR A 53 3.03 -3.70 -4.84
CA THR A 53 2.03 -4.66 -4.34
C THR A 53 2.58 -5.50 -3.18
N THR A 54 3.85 -5.93 -3.29
CA THR A 54 4.51 -6.69 -2.22
C THR A 54 4.65 -5.86 -0.96
N THR A 55 5.00 -4.59 -1.06
CA THR A 55 5.06 -3.66 0.08
C THR A 55 3.71 -3.56 0.78
N GLY A 56 2.63 -3.28 0.03
CA GLY A 56 1.27 -3.22 0.59
C GLY A 56 0.84 -4.52 1.27
N ARG A 57 1.06 -5.66 0.63
CA ARG A 57 0.71 -6.98 1.17
C ARG A 57 1.53 -7.35 2.40
N THR A 58 2.79 -6.94 2.49
CA THR A 58 3.63 -7.17 3.66
C THR A 58 3.19 -6.30 4.84
N ILE A 59 2.82 -5.04 4.60
CA ILE A 59 2.23 -4.16 5.63
C ILE A 59 0.92 -4.75 6.16
N MET A 60 0.06 -5.28 5.28
CA MET A 60 -1.19 -5.96 5.63
C MET A 60 -0.98 -7.34 6.27
N LYS A 61 0.27 -7.80 6.44
CA LYS A 61 0.61 -9.13 6.97
C LYS A 61 0.02 -10.30 6.16
N ILE A 62 -0.26 -10.10 4.87
CA ILE A 62 -0.55 -11.18 3.92
C ILE A 62 0.74 -11.97 3.66
N TYR A 63 1.89 -11.25 3.63
CA TYR A 63 3.22 -11.87 3.68
C TYR A 63 3.88 -11.58 5.03
N GLU A 64 4.60 -12.55 5.58
CA GLU A 64 5.45 -12.33 6.76
C GLU A 64 6.71 -11.59 6.33
N ALA A 65 6.97 -10.42 6.92
CA ALA A 65 8.16 -9.65 6.64
C ALA A 65 9.44 -10.44 6.90
N THR A 66 10.40 -10.37 5.97
CA THR A 66 11.73 -10.96 6.14
C THR A 66 12.55 -10.17 7.17
N GLY A 67 12.47 -8.83 7.13
CA GLY A 67 13.14 -7.91 8.04
C GLY A 67 12.34 -6.63 8.23
N GLY A 68 12.77 -5.77 9.16
CA GLY A 68 12.16 -4.50 9.47
C GLY A 68 10.96 -4.57 10.41
N LYS A 69 10.29 -3.43 10.58
CA LYS A 69 9.16 -3.27 11.51
C LYS A 69 8.04 -2.45 10.88
N VAL A 70 6.80 -2.74 11.27
CA VAL A 70 5.62 -1.95 10.92
C VAL A 70 4.91 -1.52 12.19
N TYR A 71 4.62 -0.23 12.29
CA TYR A 71 3.86 0.37 13.39
C TYR A 71 2.56 0.94 12.85
N PHE A 72 1.48 0.75 13.58
CA PHE A 72 0.17 1.30 13.28
C PHE A 72 -0.39 1.98 14.54
N ASP A 73 -0.77 3.27 14.42
CA ASP A 73 -1.25 4.11 15.53
C ASP A 73 -0.32 4.05 16.76
N GLY A 74 1.00 4.13 16.51
CA GLY A 74 2.05 4.08 17.54
C GLY A 74 2.42 2.69 18.06
N GLU A 75 1.64 1.64 17.75
CA GLU A 75 1.91 0.27 18.19
C GLU A 75 2.67 -0.54 17.13
N CYS A 76 3.72 -1.27 17.54
CA CYS A 76 4.40 -2.21 16.65
C CYS A 76 3.49 -3.41 16.38
N ILE A 77 3.10 -3.60 15.11
CA ILE A 77 2.19 -4.67 14.69
C ILE A 77 2.89 -5.81 13.95
N SER A 78 4.10 -5.59 13.41
CA SER A 78 4.87 -6.60 12.67
C SER A 78 6.35 -6.40 12.86
N ILE A 79 7.08 -7.50 13.05
CA ILE A 79 8.54 -7.56 13.08
C ILE A 79 9.00 -8.68 12.16
N GLY A 80 9.91 -8.37 11.22
CA GLY A 80 10.56 -9.35 10.37
C GLY A 80 11.58 -10.18 11.15
N ILE A 81 11.23 -11.41 11.46
CA ILE A 81 12.06 -12.29 12.30
C ILE A 81 13.05 -13.15 11.50
N THR A 82 12.92 -13.25 10.19
CA THR A 82 13.77 -14.11 9.35
C THR A 82 15.21 -13.59 9.33
N GLU A 83 15.40 -12.30 9.07
CA GLU A 83 16.70 -11.63 9.13
C GLU A 83 17.35 -11.74 10.53
N LEU A 84 16.56 -11.55 11.58
CA LEU A 84 17.05 -11.68 12.96
C LEU A 84 17.53 -13.11 13.25
N LYS A 85 16.85 -14.14 12.75
CA LYS A 85 17.27 -15.55 12.90
C LYS A 85 18.56 -15.83 12.16
N GLU A 86 18.77 -15.26 10.98
CA GLU A 86 20.01 -15.41 10.23
C GLU A 86 21.18 -14.74 10.97
N ARG A 87 21.00 -13.50 11.42
CA ARG A 87 21.99 -12.79 12.23
C ARG A 87 22.31 -13.54 13.53
N TYR A 88 21.30 -14.11 14.18
CA TYR A 88 21.50 -14.95 15.37
C TYR A 88 22.36 -16.18 15.10
N LYS A 89 22.14 -16.88 13.97
CA LYS A 89 22.97 -18.02 13.55
C LYS A 89 24.44 -17.61 13.35
N ILE A 90 24.66 -16.44 12.72
CA ILE A 90 26.03 -15.91 12.50
C ILE A 90 26.71 -15.55 13.84
N ALA A 91 26.03 -14.82 14.73
CA ALA A 91 26.53 -14.45 16.04
C ALA A 91 26.92 -15.69 16.85
N ARG A 92 26.10 -16.74 16.83
CA ARG A 92 26.43 -18.02 17.46
C ARG A 92 27.64 -18.70 16.86
N LYS A 93 27.79 -18.68 15.54
CA LYS A 93 28.95 -19.24 14.84
C LYS A 93 30.25 -18.50 15.20
N ASN A 94 30.14 -17.17 15.39
CA ASN A 94 31.28 -16.32 15.78
C ASN A 94 31.54 -16.29 17.28
N SER A 95 30.79 -17.09 18.08
CA SER A 95 30.92 -17.15 19.56
C SER A 95 30.62 -15.79 20.25
N ASP A 96 29.90 -14.89 19.60
CA ASP A 96 29.42 -13.63 20.18
C ASP A 96 28.17 -13.88 21.02
N SER A 97 28.37 -14.21 22.29
CA SER A 97 27.28 -14.57 23.21
C SER A 97 26.40 -13.36 23.56
N THR A 98 26.95 -12.14 23.60
CA THR A 98 26.20 -10.92 23.91
C THR A 98 25.20 -10.61 22.79
N LEU A 99 25.70 -10.50 21.56
CA LEU A 99 24.84 -10.25 20.39
C LEU A 99 23.81 -11.38 20.17
N ALA A 100 24.23 -12.65 20.40
CA ALA A 100 23.30 -13.79 20.28
C ALA A 100 22.15 -13.71 21.30
N ASN A 101 22.41 -13.31 22.55
CA ASN A 101 21.37 -13.15 23.57
C ASN A 101 20.41 -11.98 23.22
N GLU A 102 20.92 -10.85 22.76
CA GLU A 102 20.10 -9.72 22.31
C GLU A 102 19.20 -10.11 21.14
N LEU A 103 19.77 -10.74 20.10
CA LEU A 103 19.00 -11.17 18.93
C LEU A 103 17.94 -12.23 19.30
N LYS A 104 18.25 -13.13 20.24
CA LYS A 104 17.28 -14.10 20.75
C LYS A 104 16.10 -13.40 21.43
N ALA A 105 16.35 -12.39 22.26
CA ALA A 105 15.29 -11.60 22.90
C ALA A 105 14.42 -10.88 21.85
N GLN A 106 15.03 -10.26 20.84
CA GLN A 106 14.31 -9.61 19.74
C GLN A 106 13.45 -10.60 18.92
N ILE A 107 13.95 -11.81 18.67
CA ILE A 107 13.19 -12.88 17.98
C ILE A 107 11.96 -13.29 18.80
N GLU A 108 12.11 -13.49 20.11
CA GLU A 108 10.99 -13.88 20.97
C GLU A 108 9.94 -12.75 21.09
N GLU A 109 10.39 -11.50 21.20
CA GLU A 109 9.50 -10.36 21.15
C GLU A 109 8.76 -10.28 19.82
N GLY A 110 9.48 -10.43 18.70
CA GLY A 110 8.87 -10.43 17.35
C GLY A 110 7.83 -11.53 17.19
N LYS A 111 8.09 -12.75 17.67
CA LYS A 111 7.08 -13.83 17.67
C LYS A 111 5.85 -13.44 18.48
N ARG A 112 6.03 -12.83 19.66
CA ARG A 112 4.93 -12.41 20.55
C ARG A 112 4.09 -11.34 19.86
N ILE A 113 4.71 -10.32 19.26
CA ILE A 113 4.04 -9.25 18.54
C ILE A 113 3.29 -9.81 17.33
N ASN A 114 3.96 -10.61 16.49
CA ASN A 114 3.36 -11.18 15.29
C ASN A 114 2.18 -12.12 15.61
N LYS A 115 2.18 -12.77 16.77
CA LYS A 115 1.06 -13.59 17.26
C LYS A 115 -0.08 -12.72 17.81
N LYS A 116 0.23 -11.62 18.53
CA LYS A 116 -0.75 -10.69 19.09
C LYS A 116 -1.55 -9.99 17.99
N TYR A 117 -0.87 -9.52 16.96
CA TYR A 117 -1.47 -8.80 15.82
C TYR A 117 -1.71 -9.75 14.64
N THR A 118 -2.60 -10.71 14.83
CA THR A 118 -3.17 -11.51 13.74
C THR A 118 -4.34 -10.77 13.08
N SER A 119 -4.97 -11.36 12.10
CA SER A 119 -6.07 -10.79 11.30
C SER A 119 -7.19 -10.07 12.10
N ARG A 120 -7.37 -10.34 13.37
CA ARG A 120 -8.41 -9.71 14.21
C ARG A 120 -8.15 -8.21 14.49
N ASN A 121 -6.89 -7.79 14.65
CA ASN A 121 -6.55 -6.39 14.96
C ASN A 121 -6.24 -5.57 13.71
N ILE A 122 -6.06 -6.25 12.57
CA ILE A 122 -5.88 -5.62 11.24
C ILE A 122 -7.21 -5.03 10.72
N ASN A 123 -8.29 -5.14 11.49
CA ASN A 123 -9.60 -4.61 11.13
C ASN A 123 -9.62 -3.11 10.81
N LYS A 124 -8.72 -2.33 11.41
CA LYS A 124 -8.54 -0.92 11.13
C LYS A 124 -7.76 -0.64 9.83
N MET A 125 -7.19 -1.67 9.25
CA MET A 125 -6.50 -1.62 7.97
C MET A 125 -7.20 -2.56 7.00
N GLN A 126 -7.53 -2.07 5.81
CA GLN A 126 -8.18 -2.87 4.77
C GLN A 126 -7.45 -2.73 3.44
N MET A 127 -7.64 -3.71 2.55
CA MET A 127 -7.02 -3.71 1.23
C MET A 127 -8.08 -3.78 0.14
N ILE A 128 -7.95 -2.90 -0.87
CA ILE A 128 -8.67 -3.00 -2.13
C ILE A 128 -7.70 -3.63 -3.14
N PHE A 129 -8.12 -4.74 -3.74
CA PHE A 129 -7.26 -5.53 -4.63
C PHE A 129 -7.35 -5.06 -6.08
N GLN A 130 -6.31 -5.31 -6.84
CA GLN A 130 -6.12 -4.93 -8.23
C GLN A 130 -7.19 -5.51 -9.16
N ASP A 131 -7.53 -6.80 -9.02
CA ASP A 131 -8.50 -7.48 -9.86
C ASP A 131 -9.84 -7.64 -9.12
N PRO A 132 -10.87 -6.85 -9.48
CA PRO A 132 -12.17 -6.97 -8.86
C PRO A 132 -12.88 -8.29 -9.18
N VAL A 133 -12.51 -8.97 -10.26
CA VAL A 133 -13.10 -10.27 -10.63
C VAL A 133 -12.52 -11.38 -9.76
N ALA A 134 -11.20 -11.46 -9.69
CA ALA A 134 -10.52 -12.49 -8.89
C ALA A 134 -10.70 -12.30 -7.38
N SER A 135 -10.96 -11.06 -6.93
CA SER A 135 -11.09 -10.74 -5.50
C SER A 135 -12.48 -11.00 -4.90
N LEU A 136 -13.50 -11.21 -5.74
CA LEU A 136 -14.86 -11.47 -5.30
C LEU A 136 -15.22 -12.95 -5.55
N ASN A 137 -15.73 -13.64 -4.52
CA ASN A 137 -16.18 -15.02 -4.68
C ASN A 137 -17.45 -15.05 -5.56
N PRO A 138 -17.43 -15.65 -6.78
CA PRO A 138 -18.55 -15.62 -7.71
C PRO A 138 -19.78 -16.42 -7.22
N ARG A 139 -19.64 -17.23 -6.18
CA ARG A 139 -20.73 -18.05 -5.59
C ARG A 139 -21.43 -17.36 -4.43
N MET A 140 -20.95 -16.20 -4.02
CA MET A 140 -21.55 -15.40 -2.93
C MET A 140 -22.30 -14.22 -3.53
N THR A 141 -23.42 -13.86 -2.88
CA THR A 141 -24.13 -12.62 -3.20
C THR A 141 -23.32 -11.41 -2.75
N VAL A 142 -23.61 -10.23 -3.32
CA VAL A 142 -22.97 -8.97 -2.91
C VAL A 142 -23.12 -8.73 -1.40
N ARG A 143 -24.31 -9.02 -0.85
CA ARG A 143 -24.55 -8.95 0.59
C ARG A 143 -23.59 -9.83 1.39
N GLU A 144 -23.42 -11.08 0.98
CA GLU A 144 -22.53 -12.03 1.68
C GLU A 144 -21.09 -11.59 1.61
N ILE A 145 -20.63 -11.10 0.45
CA ILE A 145 -19.27 -10.60 0.24
C ILE A 145 -18.98 -9.39 1.15
N ILE A 146 -19.90 -8.43 1.23
CA ILE A 146 -19.72 -7.23 2.06
C ILE A 146 -19.83 -7.60 3.55
N ALA A 147 -20.78 -8.46 3.91
CA ALA A 147 -21.03 -8.89 5.29
C ALA A 147 -19.92 -9.78 5.87
N GLU A 148 -19.10 -10.43 5.04
CA GLU A 148 -18.10 -11.42 5.46
C GLU A 148 -17.20 -10.89 6.57
N GLY A 149 -16.68 -9.66 6.43
CA GLY A 149 -15.84 -9.04 7.45
C GLY A 149 -16.54 -8.83 8.79
N LEU A 150 -17.83 -8.48 8.78
CA LEU A 150 -18.64 -8.32 9.99
C LEU A 150 -18.90 -9.68 10.68
N ILE A 151 -19.15 -10.70 9.87
CA ILE A 151 -19.37 -12.09 10.37
C ILE A 151 -18.09 -12.64 11.01
N ILE A 152 -16.92 -12.43 10.39
CA ILE A 152 -15.61 -12.81 10.94
C ILE A 152 -15.36 -12.13 12.30
N ARG A 153 -15.87 -10.93 12.51
CA ARG A 153 -15.85 -10.21 13.80
C ARG A 153 -16.85 -10.77 14.83
N ASN A 154 -17.53 -11.86 14.53
CA ASN A 154 -18.58 -12.47 15.35
C ASN A 154 -19.80 -11.56 15.58
N ILE A 155 -20.09 -10.62 14.69
CA ILE A 155 -21.34 -9.87 14.70
C ILE A 155 -22.44 -10.83 14.22
N LYS A 156 -23.43 -11.10 15.08
CA LYS A 156 -24.50 -12.08 14.83
C LYS A 156 -25.85 -11.44 14.54
N ASP A 157 -25.99 -10.15 14.81
CA ASP A 157 -27.22 -9.41 14.56
C ASP A 157 -27.39 -9.20 13.05
N LYS A 158 -28.34 -9.96 12.48
CA LYS A 158 -28.65 -9.89 11.04
C LYS A 158 -29.18 -8.52 10.63
N ALA A 159 -30.04 -7.89 11.45
CA ALA A 159 -30.59 -6.58 11.13
C ALA A 159 -29.50 -5.50 11.09
N TYR A 160 -28.55 -5.56 12.04
CA TYR A 160 -27.39 -4.68 12.03
C TYR A 160 -26.51 -4.91 10.79
N ILE A 161 -26.24 -6.18 10.44
CA ILE A 161 -25.43 -6.52 9.24
C ILE A 161 -26.12 -5.97 7.99
N ASP A 162 -27.42 -6.22 7.81
CA ASP A 162 -28.17 -5.75 6.65
C ASP A 162 -28.15 -4.23 6.54
N LYS A 163 -28.38 -3.53 7.65
CA LYS A 163 -28.30 -2.07 7.70
C LYS A 163 -26.92 -1.59 7.24
N LYS A 164 -25.84 -2.17 7.77
CA LYS A 164 -24.46 -1.78 7.38
C LYS A 164 -24.16 -2.09 5.92
N VAL A 165 -24.61 -3.22 5.39
CA VAL A 165 -24.46 -3.56 3.97
C VAL A 165 -25.16 -2.55 3.09
N TYR A 166 -26.40 -2.17 3.40
CA TYR A 166 -27.13 -1.18 2.60
C TYR A 166 -26.51 0.22 2.68
N GLU A 167 -26.09 0.65 3.88
CA GLU A 167 -25.37 1.91 4.06
C GLU A 167 -24.13 2.01 3.16
N VAL A 168 -23.28 0.98 3.14
CA VAL A 168 -22.05 1.02 2.33
C VAL A 168 -22.32 0.85 0.84
N LEU A 169 -23.37 0.14 0.43
CA LEU A 169 -23.80 0.10 -0.97
C LEU A 169 -24.18 1.48 -1.47
N GLU A 170 -24.98 2.23 -0.72
CA GLU A 170 -25.33 3.60 -1.06
C GLU A 170 -24.10 4.51 -1.09
N MET A 171 -23.18 4.36 -0.13
CA MET A 171 -21.94 5.14 -0.10
C MET A 171 -21.08 4.95 -1.34
N VAL A 172 -21.08 3.75 -1.94
CA VAL A 172 -20.33 3.48 -3.19
C VAL A 172 -21.17 3.70 -4.45
N GLY A 173 -22.40 4.25 -4.31
CA GLY A 173 -23.28 4.55 -5.44
C GLY A 173 -23.92 3.30 -6.08
N LEU A 174 -24.17 2.27 -5.28
CA LEU A 174 -24.93 1.08 -5.66
C LEU A 174 -26.29 1.08 -4.95
N LEU A 175 -27.29 0.46 -5.58
CA LEU A 175 -28.64 0.37 -5.01
C LEU A 175 -28.74 -0.75 -3.97
N PRO A 176 -29.54 -0.61 -2.90
CA PRO A 176 -29.75 -1.66 -1.90
C PRO A 176 -30.22 -3.00 -2.51
N GLU A 177 -31.03 -2.96 -3.56
CA GLU A 177 -31.52 -4.16 -4.29
C GLU A 177 -30.40 -4.96 -4.95
N HIS A 178 -29.23 -4.35 -5.19
CA HIS A 178 -28.04 -5.04 -5.68
C HIS A 178 -27.46 -6.05 -4.69
N ALA A 179 -27.84 -5.97 -3.42
CA ALA A 179 -27.35 -6.86 -2.35
C ALA A 179 -27.58 -8.35 -2.64
N ASN A 180 -28.69 -8.69 -3.31
CA ASN A 180 -29.07 -10.07 -3.61
C ASN A 180 -28.51 -10.63 -4.92
N ARG A 181 -27.80 -9.79 -5.71
CA ARG A 181 -27.20 -10.21 -6.98
C ARG A 181 -25.82 -10.81 -6.79
N TYR A 182 -25.36 -11.52 -7.79
CA TYR A 182 -24.01 -12.13 -7.84
C TYR A 182 -23.02 -11.25 -8.59
N PRO A 183 -21.70 -11.34 -8.30
CA PRO A 183 -20.69 -10.49 -8.95
C PRO A 183 -20.70 -10.54 -10.48
N HIS A 184 -21.04 -11.66 -11.10
CA HIS A 184 -21.06 -11.79 -12.56
C HIS A 184 -22.16 -10.96 -13.24
N GLU A 185 -23.15 -10.48 -12.50
CA GLU A 185 -24.24 -9.62 -13.01
C GLU A 185 -23.85 -8.13 -13.08
N PHE A 186 -22.61 -7.77 -12.69
CA PHE A 186 -22.13 -6.40 -12.59
C PHE A 186 -21.03 -6.10 -13.60
N SER A 187 -20.95 -4.82 -14.04
CA SER A 187 -19.80 -4.31 -14.81
C SER A 187 -18.52 -4.30 -14.00
N GLY A 188 -17.35 -4.17 -14.66
CA GLY A 188 -16.05 -4.08 -13.99
C GLY A 188 -15.98 -2.97 -12.93
N GLY A 189 -16.47 -1.78 -13.27
CA GLY A 189 -16.53 -0.65 -12.34
C GLY A 189 -17.47 -0.88 -11.15
N GLN A 190 -18.62 -1.54 -11.38
CA GLN A 190 -19.53 -1.90 -10.30
C GLN A 190 -18.92 -2.97 -9.38
N ARG A 191 -18.21 -3.97 -9.93
CA ARG A 191 -17.46 -4.96 -9.12
C ARG A 191 -16.38 -4.27 -8.27
N GLN A 192 -15.69 -3.28 -8.82
CA GLN A 192 -14.71 -2.50 -8.06
C GLN A 192 -15.39 -1.75 -6.89
N ARG A 193 -16.56 -1.16 -7.12
CA ARG A 193 -17.36 -0.53 -6.05
C ARG A 193 -17.78 -1.52 -4.97
N ILE A 194 -18.12 -2.77 -5.33
CA ILE A 194 -18.40 -3.86 -4.36
C ILE A 194 -17.13 -4.17 -3.54
N GLY A 195 -15.96 -4.24 -4.19
CA GLY A 195 -14.68 -4.44 -3.50
C GLY A 195 -14.35 -3.30 -2.51
N ILE A 196 -14.65 -2.05 -2.90
CA ILE A 196 -14.53 -0.88 -2.02
C ILE A 196 -15.53 -0.98 -0.86
N ALA A 197 -16.81 -1.31 -1.12
CA ALA A 197 -17.84 -1.50 -0.07
C ALA A 197 -17.42 -2.56 0.95
N ARG A 198 -16.86 -3.69 0.49
CA ARG A 198 -16.31 -4.74 1.36
C ARG A 198 -15.19 -4.22 2.27
N ALA A 199 -14.33 -3.33 1.76
CA ALA A 199 -13.26 -2.76 2.55
C ALA A 199 -13.78 -1.77 3.59
N ILE A 200 -14.73 -0.87 3.23
CA ILE A 200 -15.18 0.21 4.11
C ILE A 200 -16.23 -0.22 5.13
N VAL A 201 -16.91 -1.37 4.96
CA VAL A 201 -17.94 -1.85 5.91
C VAL A 201 -17.39 -2.07 7.33
N LEU A 202 -16.08 -2.28 7.43
CA LEU A 202 -15.36 -2.45 8.69
C LEU A 202 -14.90 -1.13 9.32
N GLU A 203 -15.24 0.01 8.70
CA GLU A 203 -14.85 1.36 9.15
C GLU A 203 -13.33 1.44 9.43
N PRO A 204 -12.49 1.17 8.42
CA PRO A 204 -11.03 1.19 8.60
C PRO A 204 -10.52 2.62 8.80
N GLU A 205 -9.33 2.74 9.42
CA GLU A 205 -8.57 3.98 9.49
C GLU A 205 -7.57 4.11 8.33
N LEU A 206 -7.10 2.96 7.78
CA LEU A 206 -6.17 2.88 6.66
C LEU A 206 -6.70 1.94 5.57
N ILE A 207 -6.67 2.41 4.34
CA ILE A 207 -6.90 1.58 3.15
C ILE A 207 -5.62 1.52 2.31
N ILE A 208 -5.21 0.29 1.95
CA ILE A 208 -4.19 0.07 0.92
C ILE A 208 -4.92 -0.30 -0.37
N ALA A 209 -4.94 0.61 -1.33
CA ALA A 209 -5.55 0.41 -2.64
C ALA A 209 -4.48 -0.05 -3.65
N ASP A 210 -4.45 -1.35 -3.94
CA ASP A 210 -3.48 -1.98 -4.83
C ASP A 210 -4.01 -1.94 -6.26
N GLU A 211 -3.52 -0.99 -7.06
CA GLU A 211 -3.91 -0.73 -8.45
C GLU A 211 -5.44 -0.77 -8.70
N PRO A 212 -6.25 -0.03 -7.92
CA PRO A 212 -7.70 -0.21 -7.87
C PRO A 212 -8.44 0.18 -9.16
N ILE A 213 -7.73 0.73 -10.14
CA ILE A 213 -8.29 1.27 -11.39
C ILE A 213 -7.65 0.66 -12.64
N SER A 214 -6.60 -0.16 -12.52
CA SER A 214 -5.78 -0.64 -13.66
C SER A 214 -6.57 -1.45 -14.69
N ALA A 215 -7.62 -2.14 -14.27
CA ALA A 215 -8.48 -2.98 -15.12
C ALA A 215 -9.74 -2.25 -15.64
N LEU A 216 -9.82 -0.92 -15.49
CA LEU A 216 -11.02 -0.14 -15.80
C LEU A 216 -10.79 0.86 -16.93
N ASP A 217 -11.85 1.17 -17.68
CA ASP A 217 -11.83 2.24 -18.69
C ASP A 217 -11.59 3.61 -18.06
N VAL A 218 -10.96 4.53 -18.78
CA VAL A 218 -10.56 5.86 -18.30
C VAL A 218 -11.71 6.63 -17.62
N SER A 219 -12.92 6.60 -18.19
CA SER A 219 -14.09 7.27 -17.61
C SER A 219 -14.50 6.67 -16.26
N ILE A 220 -14.37 5.36 -16.11
CA ILE A 220 -14.69 4.64 -14.87
C ILE A 220 -13.58 4.83 -13.84
N GLN A 221 -12.30 4.91 -14.27
CA GLN A 221 -11.17 5.23 -13.40
C GLN A 221 -11.42 6.55 -12.65
N ALA A 222 -11.81 7.61 -13.37
CA ALA A 222 -12.10 8.91 -12.76
C ALA A 222 -13.23 8.82 -11.72
N GLN A 223 -14.29 8.04 -12.00
CA GLN A 223 -15.38 7.84 -11.06
C GLN A 223 -14.95 7.11 -9.78
N VAL A 224 -14.08 6.11 -9.90
CA VAL A 224 -13.55 5.35 -8.74
C VAL A 224 -12.63 6.25 -7.90
N ILE A 225 -11.79 7.07 -8.52
CA ILE A 225 -10.91 8.02 -7.80
C ILE A 225 -11.75 9.05 -7.05
N ASN A 226 -12.76 9.65 -7.69
CA ASN A 226 -13.65 10.58 -7.03
C ASN A 226 -14.39 9.92 -5.86
N LEU A 227 -14.86 8.69 -6.03
CA LEU A 227 -15.47 7.92 -4.96
C LEU A 227 -14.51 7.71 -3.78
N LEU A 228 -13.25 7.33 -4.03
CA LEU A 228 -12.26 7.16 -2.97
C LEU A 228 -11.96 8.49 -2.25
N ASN A 229 -11.93 9.60 -2.98
CA ASN A 229 -11.75 10.94 -2.39
C ASN A 229 -12.94 11.34 -1.51
N ASP A 230 -14.17 11.11 -1.97
CA ASP A 230 -15.39 11.37 -1.19
C ASP A 230 -15.43 10.52 0.09
N LEU A 231 -15.06 9.25 -0.01
CA LEU A 231 -14.97 8.34 1.14
C LEU A 231 -13.86 8.80 2.11
N ARG A 232 -12.69 9.22 1.59
CA ARG A 232 -11.62 9.81 2.41
C ARG A 232 -12.14 10.98 3.23
N GLN A 233 -12.84 11.93 2.61
CA GLN A 233 -13.36 13.11 3.28
C GLN A 233 -14.46 12.78 4.29
N LYS A 234 -15.39 11.89 3.93
CA LYS A 234 -16.54 11.52 4.77
C LYS A 234 -16.15 10.69 5.99
N MET A 235 -15.19 9.79 5.82
CA MET A 235 -14.80 8.82 6.85
C MET A 235 -13.46 9.15 7.53
N GLY A 236 -12.74 10.19 7.07
CA GLY A 236 -11.40 10.51 7.58
C GLY A 236 -10.35 9.45 7.25
N LEU A 237 -10.47 8.77 6.11
CA LEU A 237 -9.60 7.67 5.73
C LEU A 237 -8.18 8.13 5.41
N THR A 238 -7.21 7.34 5.82
CA THR A 238 -5.84 7.39 5.32
C THR A 238 -5.70 6.37 4.20
N ILE A 239 -5.03 6.73 3.11
CA ILE A 239 -4.94 5.86 1.93
C ILE A 239 -3.49 5.70 1.49
N ILE A 240 -3.05 4.46 1.27
CA ILE A 240 -1.89 4.15 0.44
C ILE A 240 -2.42 3.75 -0.92
N PHE A 241 -2.10 4.56 -1.93
CA PHE A 241 -2.58 4.37 -3.30
C PHE A 241 -1.45 3.85 -4.19
N ILE A 242 -1.49 2.56 -4.53
CA ILE A 242 -0.51 1.93 -5.40
C ILE A 242 -1.02 2.03 -6.84
N ALA A 243 -0.21 2.61 -7.72
CA ALA A 243 -0.52 2.70 -9.15
C ALA A 243 0.75 2.67 -10.01
N HIS A 244 0.59 2.41 -11.29
CA HIS A 244 1.65 2.54 -12.29
C HIS A 244 1.51 3.83 -13.11
N ASP A 245 0.34 4.47 -13.10
CA ASP A 245 0.08 5.73 -13.81
C ASP A 245 0.33 6.93 -12.87
N LEU A 246 1.39 7.67 -13.16
CA LEU A 246 1.78 8.86 -12.43
C LEU A 246 0.77 9.99 -12.56
N SER A 247 0.05 10.11 -13.69
CA SER A 247 -0.92 11.20 -13.90
C SER A 247 -2.07 11.10 -12.92
N VAL A 248 -2.54 9.89 -12.67
CA VAL A 248 -3.58 9.61 -11.69
C VAL A 248 -3.09 9.90 -10.28
N VAL A 249 -1.86 9.44 -9.96
CA VAL A 249 -1.28 9.61 -8.63
C VAL A 249 -1.07 11.08 -8.31
N LYS A 250 -0.64 11.89 -9.28
CA LYS A 250 -0.53 13.35 -9.13
C LYS A 250 -1.84 13.98 -8.66
N TYR A 251 -2.93 13.59 -9.27
CA TYR A 251 -4.24 14.17 -8.98
C TYR A 251 -4.80 13.76 -7.61
N PHE A 252 -4.49 12.54 -7.17
CA PHE A 252 -5.14 11.93 -6.00
C PHE A 252 -4.27 11.96 -4.73
N SER A 253 -2.94 12.00 -4.86
CA SER A 253 -2.02 11.81 -3.73
C SER A 253 -1.49 13.13 -3.19
N ASP A 254 -1.33 13.21 -1.87
CA ASP A 254 -0.69 14.33 -1.19
C ASP A 254 0.83 14.25 -1.30
N ARG A 255 1.38 13.03 -1.11
CA ARG A 255 2.81 12.72 -1.27
C ARG A 255 2.97 11.48 -2.15
N ILE A 256 4.13 11.38 -2.78
CA ILE A 256 4.47 10.27 -3.69
C ILE A 256 5.78 9.64 -3.29
N ALA A 257 5.77 8.30 -3.15
CA ALA A 257 6.95 7.45 -3.04
C ALA A 257 7.19 6.75 -4.38
N VAL A 258 8.33 7.02 -5.00
CA VAL A 258 8.75 6.38 -6.25
C VAL A 258 9.56 5.14 -5.89
N MET A 259 9.13 3.96 -6.36
CA MET A 259 9.80 2.68 -6.12
C MET A 259 10.52 2.17 -7.36
N TYR A 260 11.74 1.70 -7.18
CA TYR A 260 12.54 1.02 -8.18
C TYR A 260 13.30 -0.16 -7.57
N ALA A 261 13.25 -1.33 -8.20
CA ALA A 261 13.98 -2.54 -7.79
C ALA A 261 13.90 -2.86 -6.28
N GLY A 262 12.71 -2.73 -5.70
CA GLY A 262 12.43 -3.04 -4.28
C GLY A 262 12.74 -1.91 -3.29
N LYS A 263 13.26 -0.76 -3.74
CA LYS A 263 13.61 0.39 -2.89
C LYS A 263 12.75 1.61 -3.20
N ILE A 264 12.55 2.48 -2.21
CA ILE A 264 12.07 3.85 -2.47
C ILE A 264 13.28 4.66 -2.91
N VAL A 265 13.22 5.18 -4.13
CA VAL A 265 14.29 6.00 -4.71
C VAL A 265 14.06 7.49 -4.52
N GLU A 266 12.81 7.90 -4.39
CA GLU A 266 12.43 9.29 -4.12
C GLU A 266 11.09 9.36 -3.38
N LEU A 267 10.95 10.29 -2.43
CA LEU A 267 9.72 10.52 -1.66
C LEU A 267 9.58 12.00 -1.37
N ALA A 268 8.52 12.64 -1.85
CA ALA A 268 8.23 14.05 -1.60
C ALA A 268 6.74 14.37 -1.75
N ASP A 269 6.36 15.63 -1.55
CA ASP A 269 5.04 16.14 -1.89
C ASP A 269 4.75 15.90 -3.38
N SER A 270 3.48 15.66 -3.73
CA SER A 270 3.10 15.31 -5.10
C SER A 270 3.58 16.35 -6.10
N ASP A 271 3.36 17.64 -5.85
CA ASP A 271 3.80 18.72 -6.74
C ASP A 271 5.32 18.74 -6.90
N GLU A 272 6.07 18.54 -5.79
CA GLU A 272 7.53 18.54 -5.80
C GLU A 272 8.12 17.43 -6.67
N ILE A 273 7.55 16.21 -6.62
CA ILE A 273 7.95 15.10 -7.49
C ILE A 273 7.81 15.45 -8.98
N PHE A 274 6.76 16.23 -9.35
CA PHE A 274 6.52 16.58 -10.76
C PHE A 274 7.29 17.81 -11.21
N GLU A 275 7.49 18.80 -10.34
CA GLU A 275 8.14 20.06 -10.70
C GLU A 275 9.66 19.96 -10.56
N ASN A 276 10.15 19.30 -9.52
CA ASN A 276 11.57 19.23 -9.16
C ASN A 276 12.04 17.78 -8.88
N PRO A 277 11.86 16.81 -9.81
CA PRO A 277 12.34 15.46 -9.61
C PRO A 277 13.86 15.44 -9.48
N LEU A 278 14.38 14.78 -8.44
CA LEU A 278 15.81 14.74 -8.16
C LEU A 278 16.44 13.44 -8.65
N HIS A 279 15.83 12.28 -8.36
CA HIS A 279 16.40 10.99 -8.74
C HIS A 279 16.30 10.75 -10.26
N PRO A 280 17.37 10.24 -10.91
CA PRO A 280 17.37 10.01 -12.36
C PRO A 280 16.27 9.07 -12.85
N TYR A 281 15.91 8.06 -12.06
CA TYR A 281 14.79 7.17 -12.38
C TYR A 281 13.44 7.91 -12.37
N THR A 282 13.19 8.80 -11.42
CA THR A 282 11.97 9.62 -11.38
C THR A 282 11.87 10.49 -12.63
N LYS A 283 12.97 11.12 -13.05
CA LYS A 283 13.05 11.89 -14.30
C LYS A 283 12.74 11.03 -15.52
N SER A 284 13.28 9.82 -15.57
CA SER A 284 12.97 8.83 -16.61
C SER A 284 11.48 8.49 -16.64
N LEU A 285 10.90 8.16 -15.49
CA LEU A 285 9.51 7.78 -15.34
C LEU A 285 8.56 8.93 -15.75
N LEU A 286 8.82 10.15 -15.29
CA LEU A 286 8.08 11.36 -15.69
C LEU A 286 8.23 11.66 -17.18
N SER A 287 9.42 11.39 -17.75
CA SER A 287 9.65 11.56 -19.18
C SER A 287 8.83 10.60 -20.04
N ALA A 288 8.23 9.57 -19.52
CA ALA A 288 7.40 8.60 -20.23
C ALA A 288 5.90 8.97 -20.24
N ILE A 289 5.44 9.93 -19.42
CA ILE A 289 4.03 10.36 -19.38
C ILE A 289 3.66 11.04 -20.69
N PRO A 290 2.66 10.58 -21.46
CA PRO A 290 2.27 11.20 -22.71
C PRO A 290 1.81 12.66 -22.50
N ILE A 291 2.24 13.55 -23.40
CA ILE A 291 1.73 14.92 -23.42
C ILE A 291 0.52 14.97 -24.36
N PRO A 292 -0.61 15.58 -23.94
CA PRO A 292 -1.82 15.62 -24.77
C PRO A 292 -1.63 16.33 -26.12
N ASP A 293 -0.62 17.21 -26.26
CA ASP A 293 -0.33 17.90 -27.51
C ASP A 293 0.56 17.04 -28.45
N PRO A 294 0.05 16.60 -29.63
CA PRO A 294 0.80 15.78 -30.58
C PRO A 294 2.06 16.45 -31.14
N HIS A 295 2.12 17.78 -31.19
CA HIS A 295 3.30 18.51 -31.69
C HIS A 295 4.45 18.48 -30.69
N PHE A 296 4.16 18.58 -29.41
CA PHE A 296 5.16 18.47 -28.34
C PHE A 296 5.57 17.01 -28.14
N GLU A 297 4.65 16.05 -28.21
CA GLU A 297 4.96 14.62 -28.06
C GLU A 297 5.95 14.13 -29.11
N LYS A 298 5.84 14.56 -30.37
CA LYS A 298 6.78 14.20 -31.44
C LYS A 298 8.24 14.71 -31.24
N LYS A 299 8.40 15.80 -30.49
CA LYS A 299 9.73 16.39 -30.20
C LYS A 299 10.33 15.89 -28.89
N ARG A 300 9.58 15.17 -28.11
CA ARG A 300 9.98 14.71 -26.78
C ARG A 300 11.03 13.62 -26.86
N LYS A 301 12.11 13.78 -26.10
CA LYS A 301 13.12 12.74 -25.90
C LYS A 301 12.82 12.01 -24.59
N ARG A 302 12.55 10.72 -24.66
CA ARG A 302 12.45 9.88 -23.47
C ARG A 302 13.83 9.73 -22.84
N ILE A 303 13.89 9.95 -21.54
CA ILE A 303 15.10 9.72 -20.75
C ILE A 303 15.09 8.25 -20.36
N ILE A 304 16.12 7.51 -20.71
CA ILE A 304 16.28 6.11 -20.31
C ILE A 304 17.16 6.09 -19.07
N TYR A 305 16.64 5.54 -17.99
CA TYR A 305 17.41 5.32 -16.77
C TYR A 305 18.25 4.05 -16.90
N THR A 306 19.54 4.16 -16.65
CA THR A 306 20.46 3.04 -16.53
C THR A 306 21.00 3.03 -15.09
N PRO A 307 20.73 1.98 -14.31
CA PRO A 307 21.23 1.94 -12.93
C PRO A 307 22.76 1.93 -12.92
N GLU A 308 23.34 2.79 -12.11
CA GLU A 308 24.77 2.75 -11.84
C GLU A 308 25.06 1.59 -10.88
N ASN A 309 26.09 0.78 -11.17
CA ASN A 309 26.55 -0.29 -10.30
C ASN A 309 27.34 0.28 -9.10
N ASN A 310 26.66 1.05 -8.25
CA ASN A 310 27.26 1.55 -7.02
C ASN A 310 27.16 0.47 -5.94
N SER A 311 28.31 -0.07 -5.54
CA SER A 311 28.45 -1.05 -4.44
C SER A 311 28.36 -0.43 -3.03
N SER A 312 28.09 0.88 -2.92
CA SER A 312 27.93 1.58 -1.65
C SER A 312 26.54 1.32 -1.05
N GLU A 313 26.47 1.26 0.28
CA GLU A 313 25.19 1.21 0.99
C GLU A 313 24.38 2.47 0.67
N GLN A 314 23.33 2.29 -0.13
CA GLN A 314 22.40 3.35 -0.49
C GLN A 314 21.38 3.56 0.62
N HIS A 315 21.13 4.80 1.00
CA HIS A 315 20.12 5.15 1.99
C HIS A 315 19.29 6.36 1.55
N LEU A 316 18.04 6.40 1.97
CA LEU A 316 17.15 7.51 1.70
C LEU A 316 17.56 8.70 2.57
N LYS A 317 17.93 9.82 1.92
CA LYS A 317 18.41 11.05 2.58
C LYS A 317 17.48 12.21 2.27
N GLU A 318 17.15 12.99 3.27
CA GLU A 318 16.44 14.26 3.10
C GLU A 318 17.40 15.29 2.50
N VAL A 319 17.12 15.72 1.27
CA VAL A 319 17.94 16.69 0.51
C VAL A 319 17.39 18.11 0.66
N VAL A 320 16.06 18.21 0.66
CA VAL A 320 15.30 19.44 0.92
C VAL A 320 14.23 19.07 1.95
N PRO A 321 13.77 19.98 2.83
CA PRO A 321 12.74 19.68 3.81
C PRO A 321 11.52 18.99 3.19
N GLY A 322 11.24 17.74 3.61
CA GLY A 322 10.16 16.90 3.10
C GLY A 322 10.48 16.16 1.77
N HIS A 323 11.67 16.35 1.16
CA HIS A 323 12.07 15.70 -0.07
C HIS A 323 13.26 14.76 0.16
N PHE A 324 12.99 13.47 0.06
CA PHE A 324 13.95 12.39 0.32
C PHE A 324 14.37 11.73 -1.00
N VAL A 325 15.66 11.46 -1.14
CA VAL A 325 16.25 10.82 -2.32
C VAL A 325 17.22 9.73 -1.90
N LEU A 326 17.24 8.63 -2.62
CA LEU A 326 18.18 7.54 -2.42
C LEU A 326 19.55 7.97 -2.96
N VAL A 327 20.56 8.00 -2.09
CA VAL A 327 21.94 8.40 -2.39
C VAL A 327 22.93 7.32 -1.96
#